data_889a9585637a9959d0e234a85faf4246
#
_entry.id   889a9585637a9959d0e234a85faf4246
#
_cell.length_a   1.000
_cell.length_b   1.000
_cell.length_c   1.000
_cell.angle_alpha   90.00
_cell.angle_beta   90.00
_cell.angle_gamma   90.00
#
_symmetry.space_group_name_H-M   'P 1'
#
loop_
_entity.id
_entity.type
_entity.pdbx_description
1 polymer ?
#
loop_
_entity_poly.entity_id
_entity_poly.type
_entity_poly.pdbx_seq_one_letter_code
_entity_poly.pdbx_strand_id
1 'polypeptide(L)'
;MDLIQVIGRILPILAIALAAGVVVIGITYSIYIAYRKRGGKRSVTRRQFISSFLILGWFVIVMTLTTFSRGANYEGWINLELFSGYINAWNQWSLSEFQLIIFNMLMFAPLGFILPHIGMKTRHVKSVLLISLLVTLGIEIFQMITGRGIFELDDILHNTLGSMAGYLLMRAILDSVEQRKITLRSLLKALCIPLAFTMLISSAFIIYHNKELGNLSIRPAISQNMNQVEVTLNTRLPDEAEKVSLYRSSEIHNLEYAKRVSSLMKDYFELHQKGSISIDGYNRIWSFLDNTGREYTFNYDVSSGTWWLSSNIEASSPVEPEDLIKQGQEYGSWLIQNDILPKNAIFSTQNGDTVRWDIEKTVTDIAKGDRNYDTGIVMIVPSAEPMIPQNLFYSLNKNIYVRVVDIISPAEAYKEIPKGNFSIYNNLKKGDKLHVNKYELTYTYDSKGYYQPVYRFEGEINGENWDALIPAVMN
;
A
#
# COMPACT_ATOMS: atom_id res chain seq x y z
N MET A 1 -9.37 -5.21 -1.78
CA MET A 1 -9.45 -6.24 -0.71
C MET A 1 -10.89 -6.61 -0.49
N ASP A 2 -11.27 -7.85 -0.75
CA ASP A 2 -12.66 -8.27 -0.56
C ASP A 2 -12.97 -8.30 0.94
N LEU A 3 -13.85 -7.40 1.37
CA LEU A 3 -14.24 -7.25 2.78
C LEU A 3 -14.76 -8.58 3.36
N ILE A 4 -15.40 -9.42 2.54
CA ILE A 4 -15.94 -10.72 2.93
C ILE A 4 -14.81 -11.72 3.22
N GLN A 5 -13.75 -11.74 2.42
CA GLN A 5 -12.58 -12.61 2.67
C GLN A 5 -11.82 -12.19 3.93
N VAL A 6 -11.66 -10.87 4.15
CA VAL A 6 -11.02 -10.34 5.37
C VAL A 6 -11.83 -10.69 6.60
N ILE A 7 -13.14 -10.47 6.56
CA ILE A 7 -14.05 -10.86 7.64
C ILE A 7 -14.00 -12.38 7.89
N GLY A 8 -14.01 -13.20 6.84
CA GLY A 8 -13.93 -14.66 6.94
C GLY A 8 -12.65 -15.16 7.61
N ARG A 9 -11.51 -14.51 7.38
CA ARG A 9 -10.22 -14.84 8.04
C ARG A 9 -10.17 -14.38 9.50
N ILE A 10 -10.73 -13.22 9.80
CA ILE A 10 -10.67 -12.60 11.13
C ILE A 10 -11.75 -13.17 12.06
N LEU A 11 -12.90 -13.55 11.54
CA LEU A 11 -14.06 -14.01 12.34
C LEU A 11 -13.73 -15.18 13.31
N PRO A 12 -13.02 -16.25 12.93
CA PRO A 12 -12.65 -17.33 13.86
C PRO A 12 -11.73 -16.84 14.98
N ILE A 13 -10.75 -15.98 14.65
CA ILE A 13 -9.79 -15.43 15.63
C ILE A 13 -10.55 -14.51 16.59
N LEU A 14 -11.44 -13.67 16.07
CA LEU A 14 -12.29 -12.78 16.86
C LEU A 14 -13.23 -13.57 17.79
N ALA A 15 -13.79 -14.67 17.33
CA ALA A 15 -14.65 -15.52 18.15
C ALA A 15 -13.87 -16.14 19.33
N ILE A 16 -12.66 -16.65 19.10
CA ILE A 16 -11.78 -17.19 20.14
C ILE A 16 -11.40 -16.09 21.12
N ALA A 17 -11.02 -14.91 20.62
CA ALA A 17 -10.64 -13.77 21.44
C ALA A 17 -11.81 -13.24 22.30
N LEU A 18 -13.01 -13.21 21.76
CA LEU A 18 -14.23 -12.87 22.53
C LEU A 18 -14.54 -13.92 23.58
N ALA A 19 -14.41 -15.21 23.28
CA ALA A 19 -14.59 -16.30 24.25
C ALA A 19 -13.56 -16.18 25.41
N ALA A 20 -12.29 -15.93 25.09
CA ALA A 20 -11.26 -15.67 26.09
C ALA A 20 -11.59 -14.42 26.95
N GLY A 21 -12.08 -13.36 26.32
CA GLY A 21 -12.56 -12.15 27.00
C GLY A 21 -13.68 -12.43 28.00
N VAL A 22 -14.67 -13.26 27.61
CA VAL A 22 -15.77 -13.68 28.51
C VAL A 22 -15.22 -14.46 29.71
N VAL A 23 -14.24 -15.35 29.50
CA VAL A 23 -13.59 -16.12 30.59
C VAL A 23 -12.87 -15.17 31.55
N VAL A 24 -12.09 -14.21 31.05
CA VAL A 24 -11.39 -13.21 31.87
C VAL A 24 -12.37 -12.37 32.70
N ILE A 25 -13.48 -11.98 32.10
CA ILE A 25 -14.56 -11.25 32.78
C ILE A 25 -15.19 -12.12 33.87
N GLY A 26 -15.49 -13.39 33.58
CA GLY A 26 -16.02 -14.34 34.55
C GLY A 26 -15.10 -14.51 35.76
N ILE A 27 -13.80 -14.65 35.51
CA ILE A 27 -12.76 -14.74 36.55
C ILE A 27 -12.72 -13.44 37.37
N THR A 28 -12.66 -12.27 36.71
CA THR A 28 -12.60 -10.97 37.37
C THR A 28 -13.84 -10.71 38.23
N TYR A 29 -15.02 -11.08 37.73
CA TYR A 29 -16.27 -10.97 38.46
C TYR A 29 -16.32 -11.94 39.67
N SER A 30 -15.81 -13.15 39.52
CA SER A 30 -15.70 -14.12 40.60
C SER A 30 -14.76 -13.64 41.70
N ILE A 31 -13.62 -13.05 41.34
CA ILE A 31 -12.69 -12.41 42.27
C ILE A 31 -13.38 -11.24 43.01
N TYR A 32 -14.16 -10.44 42.29
CA TYR A 32 -14.93 -9.34 42.89
C TYR A 32 -15.96 -9.85 43.90
N ILE A 33 -16.70 -10.93 43.59
CA ILE A 33 -17.65 -11.55 44.53
C ILE A 33 -16.92 -12.08 45.75
N ALA A 34 -15.78 -12.77 45.58
CA ALA A 34 -14.98 -13.28 46.68
C ALA A 34 -14.45 -12.13 47.58
N TYR A 35 -13.98 -11.02 46.97
CA TYR A 35 -13.58 -9.81 47.71
C TYR A 35 -14.74 -9.24 48.53
N ARG A 36 -15.94 -9.13 47.94
CA ARG A 36 -17.15 -8.64 48.65
C ARG A 36 -17.52 -9.58 49.81
N LYS A 37 -17.52 -10.89 49.60
CA LYS A 37 -17.80 -11.90 50.64
C LYS A 37 -16.83 -11.82 51.81
N ARG A 38 -15.57 -11.42 51.58
CA ARG A 38 -14.52 -11.25 52.62
C ARG A 38 -14.58 -9.85 53.30
N GLY A 39 -15.67 -9.10 53.16
CA GLY A 39 -15.83 -7.81 53.83
C GLY A 39 -15.27 -6.61 53.08
N GLY A 40 -14.92 -6.78 51.81
CA GLY A 40 -14.47 -5.67 50.98
C GLY A 40 -15.51 -4.56 50.83
N LYS A 41 -15.11 -3.32 51.14
CA LYS A 41 -16.03 -2.16 51.18
C LYS A 41 -16.31 -1.50 49.83
N ARG A 42 -15.47 -1.75 48.80
CA ARG A 42 -15.66 -1.12 47.48
C ARG A 42 -16.81 -1.80 46.73
N SER A 43 -17.78 -1.00 46.30
CA SER A 43 -18.86 -1.43 45.39
C SER A 43 -18.59 -0.94 43.98
N VAL A 44 -18.75 -1.83 43.00
CA VAL A 44 -18.72 -1.49 41.59
C VAL A 44 -20.16 -1.20 41.14
N THR A 45 -20.41 -0.03 40.56
CA THR A 45 -21.70 0.29 40.01
C THR A 45 -21.96 -0.49 38.71
N ARG A 46 -23.21 -0.71 38.38
CA ARG A 46 -23.58 -1.40 37.09
C ARG A 46 -22.95 -0.71 35.88
N ARG A 47 -22.89 0.63 35.90
CA ARG A 47 -22.24 1.45 34.84
C ARG A 47 -20.74 1.14 34.74
N GLN A 48 -20.02 1.13 35.83
CA GLN A 48 -18.59 0.80 35.86
C GLN A 48 -18.33 -0.62 35.37
N PHE A 49 -19.17 -1.58 35.77
CA PHE A 49 -19.04 -2.94 35.34
C PHE A 49 -19.20 -3.08 33.79
N ILE A 50 -20.27 -2.48 33.25
CA ILE A 50 -20.51 -2.50 31.79
C ILE A 50 -19.37 -1.82 31.05
N SER A 51 -18.89 -0.65 31.52
CA SER A 51 -17.81 0.07 30.87
C SER A 51 -16.48 -0.69 30.88
N SER A 52 -16.18 -1.35 32.01
CA SER A 52 -14.98 -2.20 32.08
C SER A 52 -15.06 -3.42 31.17
N PHE A 53 -16.26 -4.01 31.06
CA PHE A 53 -16.54 -5.08 30.12
C PHE A 53 -16.32 -4.66 28.66
N LEU A 54 -16.87 -3.48 28.29
CA LEU A 54 -16.72 -2.94 26.94
C LEU A 54 -15.25 -2.60 26.60
N ILE A 55 -14.47 -2.07 27.56
CA ILE A 55 -13.04 -1.80 27.34
C ILE A 55 -12.25 -3.09 27.18
N LEU A 56 -12.56 -4.12 27.97
CA LEU A 56 -11.89 -5.41 27.81
C LEU A 56 -12.22 -6.04 26.44
N GLY A 57 -13.49 -6.02 26.03
CA GLY A 57 -13.90 -6.50 24.71
C GLY A 57 -13.21 -5.71 23.59
N TRP A 58 -13.16 -4.39 23.69
CA TRP A 58 -12.42 -3.52 22.78
C TRP A 58 -10.94 -3.91 22.72
N PHE A 59 -10.28 -4.07 23.87
CA PHE A 59 -8.86 -4.43 23.94
C PHE A 59 -8.57 -5.78 23.25
N VAL A 60 -9.45 -6.78 23.47
CA VAL A 60 -9.35 -8.08 22.81
C VAL A 60 -9.47 -7.93 21.29
N ILE A 61 -10.43 -7.13 20.81
CA ILE A 61 -10.60 -6.87 19.38
C ILE A 61 -9.35 -6.21 18.79
N VAL A 62 -8.85 -5.16 19.44
CA VAL A 62 -7.64 -4.45 19.00
C VAL A 62 -6.45 -5.38 18.93
N MET A 63 -6.15 -6.14 19.98
CA MET A 63 -5.05 -7.11 20.00
C MET A 63 -5.19 -8.18 18.91
N THR A 64 -6.40 -8.62 18.63
CA THR A 64 -6.66 -9.57 17.56
C THR A 64 -6.33 -8.98 16.19
N LEU A 65 -6.85 -7.79 15.90
CA LEU A 65 -6.68 -7.13 14.60
C LEU A 65 -5.24 -6.67 14.36
N THR A 66 -4.56 -6.16 15.39
CA THR A 66 -3.24 -5.55 15.23
C THR A 66 -2.06 -6.48 15.45
N THR A 67 -2.27 -7.57 16.22
CA THR A 67 -1.17 -8.44 16.65
C THR A 67 -1.40 -9.91 16.29
N PHE A 68 -2.52 -10.50 16.73
CA PHE A 68 -2.72 -11.96 16.58
C PHE A 68 -3.07 -12.40 15.16
N SER A 69 -3.61 -11.50 14.32
CA SER A 69 -3.85 -11.78 12.90
C SER A 69 -2.60 -11.72 12.02
N ARG A 70 -1.48 -11.19 12.57
CA ARG A 70 -0.20 -11.03 11.84
C ARG A 70 0.75 -12.18 12.13
N GLY A 71 1.57 -12.55 11.12
CA GLY A 71 2.70 -13.47 11.30
C GLY A 71 3.83 -12.81 12.10
N ALA A 72 4.70 -13.63 12.71
CA ALA A 72 5.89 -13.16 13.43
C ALA A 72 7.07 -12.95 12.45
N ASN A 73 7.01 -11.91 11.64
CA ASN A 73 7.99 -11.64 10.57
C ASN A 73 8.78 -10.34 10.79
N TYR A 74 8.52 -9.61 11.88
CA TYR A 74 9.10 -8.29 12.16
C TYR A 74 10.08 -8.39 13.32
N GLU A 75 11.34 -8.65 13.05
CA GLU A 75 12.38 -8.85 14.08
C GLU A 75 12.78 -7.52 14.75
N GLY A 76 11.98 -7.06 15.73
CA GLY A 76 12.36 -5.96 16.63
C GLY A 76 12.58 -4.61 15.96
N TRP A 77 11.97 -4.37 14.82
CA TRP A 77 12.11 -3.12 14.08
C TRP A 77 11.43 -1.96 14.81
N ILE A 78 12.12 -0.82 14.84
CA ILE A 78 11.67 0.40 15.51
C ILE A 78 11.71 1.54 14.51
N ASN A 79 10.58 2.24 14.36
CA ASN A 79 10.44 3.46 13.59
C ASN A 79 10.09 4.63 14.53
N LEU A 80 11.07 5.51 14.76
CA LEU A 80 10.89 6.71 15.58
C LEU A 80 10.67 7.98 14.74
N GLU A 81 10.60 7.86 13.42
CA GLU A 81 10.35 8.99 12.54
C GLU A 81 8.87 9.36 12.56
N LEU A 82 8.56 10.50 13.18
CA LEU A 82 7.21 11.01 13.27
C LEU A 82 6.73 11.48 11.88
N PHE A 83 5.49 11.17 11.54
CA PHE A 83 4.87 11.45 10.25
C PHE A 83 5.38 10.62 9.07
N SER A 84 6.19 9.60 9.30
CA SER A 84 6.66 8.69 8.24
C SER A 84 5.51 8.02 7.49
N GLY A 85 4.43 7.64 8.16
CA GLY A 85 3.22 7.09 7.56
C GLY A 85 2.54 8.07 6.58
N TYR A 86 2.52 9.37 6.91
CA TYR A 86 1.98 10.41 6.00
C TYR A 86 2.88 10.63 4.79
N ILE A 87 4.21 10.65 5.01
CA ILE A 87 5.19 10.78 3.92
C ILE A 87 5.10 9.58 2.99
N ASN A 88 4.97 8.37 3.54
CA ASN A 88 4.78 7.14 2.76
C ASN A 88 3.50 7.19 1.92
N ALA A 89 2.36 7.53 2.55
CA ALA A 89 1.08 7.69 1.87
C ALA A 89 1.14 8.75 0.76
N TRP A 90 1.86 9.84 0.99
CA TRP A 90 2.10 10.89 0.00
C TRP A 90 2.98 10.40 -1.14
N ASN A 91 4.16 9.81 -0.86
CA ASN A 91 5.12 9.38 -1.88
C ASN A 91 4.53 8.28 -2.78
N GLN A 92 3.83 7.32 -2.20
CA GLN A 92 3.15 6.26 -2.93
C GLN A 92 1.81 6.72 -3.55
N TRP A 93 1.25 7.82 -3.06
CA TRP A 93 -0.12 8.28 -3.39
C TRP A 93 -1.15 7.16 -3.26
N SER A 94 -1.09 6.46 -2.15
CA SER A 94 -1.86 5.25 -1.89
C SER A 94 -3.04 5.50 -0.97
N LEU A 95 -4.26 5.26 -1.46
CA LEU A 95 -5.47 5.34 -0.62
C LEU A 95 -5.44 4.36 0.55
N SER A 96 -4.83 3.18 0.37
CA SER A 96 -4.69 2.19 1.44
C SER A 96 -3.82 2.71 2.58
N GLU A 97 -2.73 3.40 2.28
CA GLU A 97 -1.87 4.03 3.29
C GLU A 97 -2.61 5.12 4.08
N PHE A 98 -3.36 6.00 3.39
CA PHE A 98 -4.23 6.98 4.07
C PHE A 98 -5.32 6.32 4.92
N GLN A 99 -5.89 5.20 4.46
CA GLN A 99 -6.89 4.45 5.22
C GLN A 99 -6.30 3.82 6.49
N LEU A 100 -5.05 3.34 6.47
CA LEU A 100 -4.40 2.79 7.67
C LEU A 100 -4.31 3.83 8.79
N ILE A 101 -3.94 5.08 8.46
CA ILE A 101 -3.91 6.19 9.41
C ILE A 101 -5.29 6.41 10.04
N ILE A 102 -6.34 6.44 9.21
CA ILE A 102 -7.73 6.62 9.68
C ILE A 102 -8.17 5.45 10.56
N PHE A 103 -7.84 4.22 10.16
CA PHE A 103 -8.22 3.02 10.92
C PHE A 103 -7.56 2.96 12.29
N ASN A 104 -6.30 3.36 12.43
CA ASN A 104 -5.63 3.46 13.72
C ASN A 104 -6.37 4.43 14.64
N MET A 105 -6.74 5.61 14.15
CA MET A 105 -7.54 6.57 14.93
C MET A 105 -8.93 6.01 15.31
N LEU A 106 -9.66 5.43 14.36
CA LEU A 106 -11.00 4.89 14.58
C LEU A 106 -10.99 3.73 15.57
N MET A 107 -9.97 2.87 15.50
CA MET A 107 -9.82 1.70 16.36
C MET A 107 -9.66 2.09 17.84
N PHE A 108 -9.05 3.23 18.15
CA PHE A 108 -8.85 3.70 19.51
C PHE A 108 -9.93 4.68 20.00
N ALA A 109 -10.80 5.21 19.13
CA ALA A 109 -11.89 6.08 19.51
C ALA A 109 -12.83 5.46 20.60
N PRO A 110 -13.18 4.15 20.57
CA PRO A 110 -13.99 3.51 21.61
C PRO A 110 -13.37 3.58 23.01
N LEU A 111 -12.04 3.47 23.13
CA LEU A 111 -11.34 3.60 24.41
C LEU A 111 -11.66 4.94 25.07
N GLY A 112 -11.41 6.04 24.36
CA GLY A 112 -11.66 7.38 24.87
C GLY A 112 -13.14 7.67 25.13
N PHE A 113 -14.01 7.10 24.29
CA PHE A 113 -15.46 7.23 24.47
C PHE A 113 -15.98 6.54 25.74
N ILE A 114 -15.45 5.38 26.09
CA ILE A 114 -15.93 4.58 27.24
C ILE A 114 -15.28 5.02 28.57
N LEU A 115 -14.01 5.44 28.57
CA LEU A 115 -13.24 5.78 29.77
C LEU A 115 -13.96 6.73 30.74
N PRO A 116 -14.65 7.82 30.31
CA PRO A 116 -15.38 8.73 31.21
C PRO A 116 -16.47 8.06 32.02
N HIS A 117 -16.91 6.87 31.65
CA HIS A 117 -17.94 6.11 32.36
C HIS A 117 -17.42 5.27 33.52
N ILE A 118 -16.10 4.99 33.59
CA ILE A 118 -15.51 4.14 34.64
C ILE A 118 -15.47 4.86 35.98
N GLY A 119 -15.10 6.14 35.99
CA GLY A 119 -14.99 6.87 37.26
C GLY A 119 -14.79 8.38 37.09
N MET A 120 -14.81 9.08 38.21
CA MET A 120 -14.62 10.54 38.19
C MET A 120 -13.23 10.96 37.70
N LYS A 121 -12.20 10.22 38.07
CA LYS A 121 -10.81 10.50 37.65
C LYS A 121 -10.64 10.38 36.14
N THR A 122 -11.31 9.42 35.47
CA THR A 122 -11.26 9.21 34.03
C THR A 122 -12.13 10.18 33.21
N ARG A 123 -12.83 11.14 33.88
CA ARG A 123 -13.51 12.24 33.20
C ARG A 123 -12.60 13.41 32.84
N HIS A 124 -11.37 13.43 33.36
CA HIS A 124 -10.39 14.48 33.07
C HIS A 124 -9.58 14.16 31.83
N VAL A 125 -9.38 15.14 30.96
CA VAL A 125 -8.63 15.00 29.70
C VAL A 125 -7.22 14.42 29.93
N LYS A 126 -6.51 14.91 30.95
CA LYS A 126 -5.16 14.43 31.27
C LYS A 126 -5.13 12.94 31.64
N SER A 127 -6.14 12.43 32.33
CA SER A 127 -6.23 11.01 32.69
C SER A 127 -6.51 10.13 31.47
N VAL A 128 -7.38 10.57 30.57
CA VAL A 128 -7.69 9.84 29.34
C VAL A 128 -6.46 9.83 28.43
N LEU A 129 -5.80 10.98 28.26
CA LEU A 129 -4.56 11.09 27.49
C LEU A 129 -3.48 10.14 28.01
N LEU A 130 -3.23 10.16 29.33
CA LEU A 130 -2.22 9.29 29.94
C LEU A 130 -2.56 7.81 29.77
N ILE A 131 -3.82 7.41 30.01
CA ILE A 131 -4.27 6.03 29.86
C ILE A 131 -4.10 5.60 28.38
N SER A 132 -4.50 6.45 27.44
CA SER A 132 -4.38 6.16 26.01
C SER A 132 -2.93 5.97 25.58
N LEU A 133 -2.04 6.87 26.02
CA LEU A 133 -0.60 6.74 25.78
C LEU A 133 -0.01 5.45 26.36
N LEU A 134 -0.38 5.10 27.60
CA LEU A 134 0.13 3.87 28.23
C LEU A 134 -0.40 2.61 27.54
N VAL A 135 -1.66 2.62 27.12
CA VAL A 135 -2.26 1.46 26.43
C VAL A 135 -1.64 1.28 25.07
N THR A 136 -1.54 2.34 24.25
CA THR A 136 -0.94 2.23 22.92
C THR A 136 0.53 1.86 23.00
N LEU A 137 1.31 2.49 23.89
CA LEU A 137 2.70 2.15 24.13
C LEU A 137 2.87 0.67 24.54
N GLY A 138 1.98 0.17 25.40
CA GLY A 138 1.99 -1.24 25.81
C GLY A 138 1.72 -2.19 24.64
N ILE A 139 0.82 -1.83 23.73
CA ILE A 139 0.52 -2.60 22.50
C ILE A 139 1.73 -2.59 21.57
N GLU A 140 2.31 -1.43 21.28
CA GLU A 140 3.49 -1.29 20.40
C GLU A 140 4.69 -2.10 20.93
N ILE A 141 4.99 -2.00 22.24
CA ILE A 141 6.05 -2.79 22.88
C ILE A 141 5.76 -4.29 22.77
N PHE A 142 4.51 -4.71 22.98
CA PHE A 142 4.11 -6.11 22.86
C PHE A 142 4.27 -6.63 21.42
N GLN A 143 3.89 -5.84 20.43
CA GLN A 143 4.06 -6.19 19.00
C GLN A 143 5.55 -6.33 18.63
N MET A 144 6.37 -5.39 19.06
CA MET A 144 7.83 -5.43 18.87
C MET A 144 8.46 -6.67 19.51
N ILE A 145 8.15 -6.96 20.77
CA ILE A 145 8.74 -8.12 21.50
C ILE A 145 8.31 -9.45 20.87
N THR A 146 7.06 -9.53 20.37
CA THR A 146 6.53 -10.76 19.74
C THR A 146 6.90 -10.89 18.27
N GLY A 147 7.60 -9.91 17.67
CA GLY A 147 7.91 -9.86 16.24
C GLY A 147 6.68 -9.76 15.33
N ARG A 148 5.52 -9.35 15.89
CA ARG A 148 4.24 -9.28 15.15
C ARG A 148 3.88 -7.89 14.65
N GLY A 149 4.82 -6.95 14.77
CA GLY A 149 4.70 -5.59 14.28
C GLY A 149 5.98 -4.80 14.48
N ILE A 150 6.06 -3.65 13.84
CA ILE A 150 7.10 -2.65 13.98
C ILE A 150 6.65 -1.70 15.09
N PHE A 151 7.54 -1.31 16.00
CA PHE A 151 7.24 -0.24 16.94
C PHE A 151 7.24 1.09 16.19
N GLU A 152 6.08 1.75 16.08
CA GLU A 152 5.94 2.99 15.31
C GLU A 152 5.45 4.15 16.16
N LEU A 153 6.19 5.27 16.10
CA LEU A 153 5.80 6.49 16.83
C LEU A 153 4.49 7.09 16.27
N ASP A 154 4.26 6.93 14.97
CA ASP A 154 3.03 7.36 14.31
C ASP A 154 1.80 6.61 14.84
N ASP A 155 1.91 5.32 15.13
CA ASP A 155 0.81 4.54 15.70
C ASP A 155 0.46 5.03 17.11
N ILE A 156 1.45 5.37 17.92
CA ILE A 156 1.21 5.99 19.23
C ILE A 156 0.46 7.31 19.08
N LEU A 157 0.84 8.13 18.11
CA LEU A 157 0.17 9.40 17.82
C LEU A 157 -1.29 9.18 17.38
N HIS A 158 -1.51 8.35 16.35
CA HIS A 158 -2.84 8.12 15.76
C HIS A 158 -3.80 7.48 16.76
N ASN A 159 -3.36 6.47 17.48
CA ASN A 159 -4.13 5.78 18.51
C ASN A 159 -4.54 6.74 19.64
N THR A 160 -3.61 7.59 20.07
CA THR A 160 -3.88 8.61 21.10
C THR A 160 -4.85 9.66 20.59
N LEU A 161 -4.67 10.18 19.37
CA LEU A 161 -5.59 11.13 18.75
C LEU A 161 -6.99 10.54 18.57
N GLY A 162 -7.09 9.29 18.14
CA GLY A 162 -8.36 8.57 18.04
C GLY A 162 -9.08 8.46 19.38
N SER A 163 -8.36 8.06 20.42
CA SER A 163 -8.90 8.01 21.77
C SER A 163 -9.36 9.39 22.27
N MET A 164 -8.58 10.44 21.99
CA MET A 164 -8.98 11.81 22.33
C MET A 164 -10.23 12.28 21.56
N ALA A 165 -10.37 11.89 20.29
CA ALA A 165 -11.59 12.17 19.51
C ALA A 165 -12.82 11.50 20.15
N GLY A 166 -12.70 10.22 20.52
CA GLY A 166 -13.76 9.50 21.26
C GLY A 166 -14.11 10.14 22.61
N TYR A 167 -13.10 10.58 23.36
CA TYR A 167 -13.30 11.30 24.62
C TYR A 167 -14.05 12.62 24.42
N LEU A 168 -13.65 13.42 23.44
CA LEU A 168 -14.27 14.72 23.16
C LEU A 168 -15.71 14.55 22.69
N LEU A 169 -15.99 13.53 21.88
CA LEU A 169 -17.35 13.16 21.49
C LEU A 169 -18.20 12.80 22.72
N MET A 170 -17.70 11.96 23.60
CA MET A 170 -18.44 11.60 24.83
C MET A 170 -18.66 12.82 25.74
N ARG A 171 -17.66 13.68 25.90
CA ARG A 171 -17.81 14.92 26.66
C ARG A 171 -18.85 15.84 26.06
N ALA A 172 -18.90 15.98 24.75
CA ALA A 172 -19.90 16.76 24.07
C ALA A 172 -21.32 16.22 24.29
N ILE A 173 -21.48 14.88 24.28
CA ILE A 173 -22.76 14.22 24.60
C ILE A 173 -23.16 14.50 26.04
N LEU A 174 -22.25 14.29 27.01
CA LEU A 174 -22.54 14.54 28.41
C LEU A 174 -22.90 16.00 28.68
N ASP A 175 -22.14 16.97 28.13
CA ASP A 175 -22.42 18.40 28.24
C ASP A 175 -23.80 18.73 27.65
N SER A 176 -24.18 18.10 26.52
CA SER A 176 -25.47 18.32 25.86
C SER A 176 -26.66 17.75 26.67
N VAL A 177 -26.47 16.59 27.31
CA VAL A 177 -27.47 15.96 28.19
C VAL A 177 -27.67 16.80 29.45
N GLU A 178 -26.59 17.26 30.09
CA GLU A 178 -26.66 18.11 31.29
C GLU A 178 -27.38 19.45 31.01
N GLN A 179 -27.09 20.06 29.84
CA GLN A 179 -27.68 21.33 29.43
C GLN A 179 -29.07 21.18 28.75
N ARG A 180 -29.51 19.95 28.50
CA ARG A 180 -30.72 19.61 27.73
C ARG A 180 -30.81 20.29 26.37
N LYS A 181 -29.65 20.62 25.77
CA LYS A 181 -29.54 21.25 24.44
C LYS A 181 -28.18 20.93 23.81
N ILE A 182 -28.18 20.83 22.50
CA ILE A 182 -26.95 20.76 21.72
C ILE A 182 -26.48 22.20 21.49
N THR A 183 -25.28 22.53 21.93
CA THR A 183 -24.67 23.84 21.69
C THR A 183 -23.62 23.77 20.62
N LEU A 184 -23.37 24.88 19.90
CA LEU A 184 -22.27 24.95 18.94
C LEU A 184 -20.91 24.56 19.59
N ARG A 185 -20.72 24.96 20.86
CA ARG A 185 -19.52 24.61 21.62
C ARG A 185 -19.37 23.10 21.82
N SER A 186 -20.45 22.36 22.13
CA SER A 186 -20.40 20.90 22.26
C SER A 186 -20.17 20.24 20.92
N LEU A 187 -20.76 20.73 19.82
CA LEU A 187 -20.52 20.23 18.48
C LEU A 187 -19.07 20.43 18.04
N LEU A 188 -18.52 21.64 18.25
CA LEU A 188 -17.11 21.94 17.94
C LEU A 188 -16.14 21.06 18.75
N LYS A 189 -16.43 20.80 20.04
CA LYS A 189 -15.63 19.85 20.83
C LYS A 189 -15.63 18.45 20.23
N ALA A 190 -16.80 17.93 19.82
CA ALA A 190 -16.92 16.60 19.25
C ALA A 190 -16.16 16.46 17.92
N LEU A 191 -16.17 17.51 17.12
CA LEU A 191 -15.69 17.48 15.74
C LEU A 191 -14.27 18.05 15.55
N CYS A 192 -13.63 18.67 16.55
CA CYS A 192 -12.36 19.38 16.35
C CYS A 192 -11.25 18.48 15.78
N ILE A 193 -11.06 17.27 16.30
CA ILE A 193 -10.05 16.33 15.78
C ILE A 193 -10.45 15.78 14.40
N PRO A 194 -11.68 15.23 14.20
CA PRO A 194 -12.12 14.80 12.88
C PRO A 194 -12.02 15.91 11.82
N LEU A 195 -12.43 17.13 12.12
CA LEU A 195 -12.36 18.26 11.18
C LEU A 195 -10.91 18.64 10.86
N ALA A 196 -10.04 18.75 11.87
CA ALA A 196 -8.63 19.04 11.65
C ALA A 196 -7.96 17.99 10.77
N PHE A 197 -8.26 16.71 11.01
CA PHE A 197 -7.74 15.60 10.20
C PHE A 197 -8.31 15.63 8.78
N THR A 198 -9.61 15.86 8.61
CA THR A 198 -10.24 16.01 7.29
C THR A 198 -9.63 17.17 6.51
N MET A 199 -9.38 18.31 7.16
CA MET A 199 -8.71 19.45 6.54
C MET A 199 -7.29 19.09 6.07
N LEU A 200 -6.51 18.38 6.90
CA LEU A 200 -5.16 17.94 6.55
C LEU A 200 -5.17 17.05 5.30
N ILE A 201 -6.00 16.01 5.30
CA ILE A 201 -6.10 15.09 4.17
C ILE A 201 -6.63 15.81 2.92
N SER A 202 -7.68 16.63 3.06
CA SER A 202 -8.22 17.39 1.92
C SER A 202 -7.18 18.35 1.32
N SER A 203 -6.35 18.98 2.18
CA SER A 203 -5.25 19.84 1.70
C SER A 203 -4.23 19.04 0.90
N ALA A 204 -3.86 17.83 1.34
CA ALA A 204 -2.96 16.95 0.60
C ALA A 204 -3.54 16.60 -0.79
N PHE A 205 -4.84 16.26 -0.86
CA PHE A 205 -5.51 15.97 -2.14
C PHE A 205 -5.57 17.21 -3.06
N ILE A 206 -5.84 18.39 -2.52
CA ILE A 206 -5.86 19.64 -3.31
C ILE A 206 -4.45 19.95 -3.85
N ILE A 207 -3.41 19.84 -3.03
CA ILE A 207 -2.02 20.06 -3.46
C ILE A 207 -1.66 19.07 -4.55
N TYR A 208 -1.93 17.78 -4.34
CA TYR A 208 -1.64 16.76 -5.34
C TYR A 208 -2.37 16.99 -6.67
N HIS A 209 -3.64 17.35 -6.61
CA HIS A 209 -4.42 17.61 -7.83
C HIS A 209 -3.83 18.76 -8.66
N ASN A 210 -3.34 19.80 -8.00
CA ASN A 210 -2.76 20.99 -8.65
C ASN A 210 -1.30 20.79 -9.14
N LYS A 211 -0.59 19.75 -8.69
CA LYS A 211 0.72 19.40 -9.25
C LYS A 211 0.56 18.88 -10.67
N GLU A 212 1.46 19.23 -11.56
CA GLU A 212 1.55 18.64 -12.91
C GLU A 212 1.98 17.17 -12.82
N LEU A 213 3.14 16.94 -12.22
CA LEU A 213 3.71 15.60 -12.07
C LEU A 213 3.16 14.89 -10.84
N GLY A 214 3.05 13.56 -10.93
CA GLY A 214 2.70 12.71 -9.81
C GLY A 214 3.84 12.56 -8.80
N ASN A 215 3.61 11.76 -7.78
CA ASN A 215 4.60 11.43 -6.77
C ASN A 215 5.36 10.16 -7.18
N LEU A 216 6.63 10.09 -6.82
CA LEU A 216 7.49 8.94 -7.10
C LEU A 216 7.60 8.07 -5.84
N SER A 217 7.16 6.82 -5.94
CA SER A 217 7.22 5.83 -4.85
C SER A 217 8.65 5.43 -4.46
N ILE A 218 9.63 5.75 -5.31
CA ILE A 218 11.05 5.52 -5.03
C ILE A 218 11.61 6.40 -3.90
N ARG A 219 10.91 7.49 -3.53
CA ARG A 219 11.32 8.34 -2.40
C ARG A 219 11.03 7.61 -1.08
N PRO A 220 12.03 7.39 -0.23
CA PRO A 220 11.79 6.76 1.05
C PRO A 220 10.99 7.68 1.97
N ALA A 221 10.15 7.11 2.82
CA ALA A 221 9.49 7.85 3.91
C ALA A 221 10.43 8.06 5.08
N ILE A 222 11.42 7.19 5.23
CA ILE A 222 12.44 7.21 6.27
C ILE A 222 13.79 7.11 5.59
N SER A 223 14.67 8.08 5.86
CA SER A 223 16.05 8.03 5.37
C SER A 223 16.84 6.94 6.08
N GLN A 224 17.76 6.30 5.36
CA GLN A 224 18.66 5.32 5.96
C GLN A 224 19.59 5.98 6.99
N ASN A 225 19.87 5.29 8.07
CA ASN A 225 20.83 5.79 9.07
C ASN A 225 22.26 5.62 8.56
N MET A 226 22.80 6.68 7.97
CA MET A 226 24.16 6.71 7.42
C MET A 226 25.24 6.92 8.49
N ASN A 227 24.88 7.04 9.78
CA ASN A 227 25.85 7.12 10.86
C ASN A 227 26.72 5.87 10.91
N GLN A 228 28.03 6.04 10.67
CA GLN A 228 29.01 4.95 10.67
C GLN A 228 28.83 3.93 9.52
N VAL A 229 28.21 4.34 8.41
CA VAL A 229 28.27 3.68 7.10
C VAL A 229 29.39 4.34 6.30
N GLU A 230 30.30 3.53 5.75
CA GLU A 230 31.37 4.01 4.87
C GLU A 230 30.82 4.08 3.43
N VAL A 231 30.74 5.30 2.87
CA VAL A 231 30.27 5.48 1.49
C VAL A 231 31.46 5.83 0.59
N THR A 232 31.66 5.05 -0.46
CA THR A 232 32.73 5.25 -1.44
C THR A 232 32.14 5.43 -2.85
N LEU A 233 32.59 6.45 -3.55
CA LEU A 233 32.25 6.69 -4.94
C LEU A 233 33.40 6.26 -5.85
N ASN A 234 33.18 5.24 -6.65
CA ASN A 234 34.18 4.62 -7.53
C ASN A 234 34.03 5.04 -9.00
N THR A 235 33.14 5.98 -9.30
CA THR A 235 32.91 6.47 -10.66
C THR A 235 32.94 7.99 -10.71
N ARG A 236 33.20 8.55 -11.88
CA ARG A 236 33.18 10.01 -12.09
C ARG A 236 31.76 10.45 -12.42
N LEU A 237 31.24 11.44 -11.70
CA LEU A 237 29.93 12.03 -11.93
C LEU A 237 30.07 13.40 -12.61
N PRO A 238 29.37 13.63 -13.73
CA PRO A 238 29.27 14.95 -14.33
C PRO A 238 28.54 15.96 -13.43
N ASP A 239 29.01 17.20 -13.42
CA ASP A 239 28.35 18.32 -12.73
C ASP A 239 27.34 19.07 -13.63
N GLU A 240 27.31 18.72 -14.92
CA GLU A 240 26.44 19.37 -15.89
C GLU A 240 25.03 18.79 -15.81
N ALA A 241 24.06 19.69 -15.75
CA ALA A 241 22.64 19.35 -15.85
C ALA A 241 22.23 19.20 -17.33
N GLU A 242 21.35 18.27 -17.61
CA GLU A 242 20.86 18.01 -18.96
C GLU A 242 19.38 18.35 -19.09
N LYS A 243 18.92 18.41 -20.35
CA LYS A 243 17.50 18.48 -20.70
C LYS A 243 17.08 17.17 -21.35
N VAL A 244 16.01 16.58 -20.83
CA VAL A 244 15.54 15.29 -21.32
C VAL A 244 14.02 15.30 -21.52
N SER A 245 13.54 14.39 -22.33
CA SER A 245 12.13 14.29 -22.65
C SER A 245 11.32 13.64 -21.51
N LEU A 246 10.14 14.18 -21.30
CA LEU A 246 9.13 13.68 -20.37
C LEU A 246 8.01 13.03 -21.18
N TYR A 247 7.52 11.91 -20.68
CA TYR A 247 6.43 11.16 -21.33
C TYR A 247 5.30 10.87 -20.34
N ARG A 248 4.16 10.41 -20.87
CA ARG A 248 3.03 9.94 -20.08
C ARG A 248 2.46 8.67 -20.70
N SER A 249 2.21 7.66 -19.89
CA SER A 249 1.54 6.43 -20.34
C SER A 249 0.09 6.70 -20.72
N SER A 250 -0.37 6.10 -21.81
CA SER A 250 -1.78 6.13 -22.20
C SER A 250 -2.62 5.04 -21.52
N GLU A 251 -2.00 4.04 -20.93
CA GLU A 251 -2.63 2.90 -20.26
C GLU A 251 -2.87 3.19 -18.78
N ILE A 252 -1.90 3.79 -18.08
CA ILE A 252 -1.99 4.05 -16.63
C ILE A 252 -3.22 4.92 -16.32
N HIS A 253 -4.03 4.49 -15.35
CA HIS A 253 -5.31 5.10 -14.95
C HIS A 253 -6.37 5.17 -16.04
N ASN A 254 -6.24 4.39 -17.12
CA ASN A 254 -7.17 4.39 -18.24
C ASN A 254 -8.17 3.22 -18.16
N LEU A 255 -9.25 3.41 -17.41
CA LEU A 255 -10.27 2.37 -17.25
C LEU A 255 -11.05 2.09 -18.57
N GLU A 256 -11.17 3.07 -19.46
CA GLU A 256 -11.82 2.87 -20.76
C GLU A 256 -10.97 1.96 -21.68
N TYR A 257 -9.64 2.11 -21.63
CA TYR A 257 -8.73 1.17 -22.26
C TYR A 257 -8.93 -0.26 -21.73
N ALA A 258 -8.97 -0.42 -20.40
CA ALA A 258 -9.17 -1.73 -19.76
C ALA A 258 -10.50 -2.37 -20.16
N LYS A 259 -11.60 -1.60 -20.19
CA LYS A 259 -12.91 -2.07 -20.64
C LYS A 259 -12.89 -2.50 -22.11
N ARG A 260 -12.24 -1.72 -22.98
CA ARG A 260 -12.08 -2.04 -24.39
C ARG A 260 -11.33 -3.37 -24.57
N VAL A 261 -10.18 -3.53 -23.92
CA VAL A 261 -9.37 -4.75 -24.00
C VAL A 261 -10.14 -5.95 -23.44
N SER A 262 -10.79 -5.79 -22.29
CA SER A 262 -11.63 -6.84 -21.68
C SER A 262 -12.75 -7.29 -22.61
N SER A 263 -13.41 -6.36 -23.32
CA SER A 263 -14.43 -6.69 -24.30
C SER A 263 -13.86 -7.42 -25.53
N LEU A 264 -12.72 -6.98 -26.05
CA LEU A 264 -12.04 -7.62 -27.18
C LEU A 264 -11.65 -9.06 -26.82
N MET A 265 -11.12 -9.30 -25.60
CA MET A 265 -10.80 -10.64 -25.11
C MET A 265 -12.03 -11.53 -25.01
N LYS A 266 -13.10 -10.97 -24.42
CA LYS A 266 -14.38 -11.67 -24.30
C LYS A 266 -14.91 -12.13 -25.66
N ASP A 267 -14.89 -11.23 -26.66
CA ASP A 267 -15.43 -11.51 -27.98
C ASP A 267 -14.52 -12.47 -28.77
N TYR A 268 -13.21 -12.32 -28.69
CA TYR A 268 -12.24 -13.18 -29.40
C TYR A 268 -12.22 -14.63 -28.90
N PHE A 269 -12.33 -14.81 -27.56
CA PHE A 269 -12.31 -16.13 -26.95
C PHE A 269 -13.73 -16.68 -26.65
N GLU A 270 -14.78 -16.05 -27.17
CA GLU A 270 -16.19 -16.45 -26.96
C GLU A 270 -16.55 -16.62 -25.49
N LEU A 271 -16.06 -15.72 -24.63
CA LEU A 271 -16.28 -15.78 -23.18
C LEU A 271 -17.57 -15.06 -22.78
N HIS A 272 -18.19 -15.53 -21.70
CA HIS A 272 -19.38 -14.90 -21.11
C HIS A 272 -19.01 -14.26 -19.77
N GLN A 273 -19.36 -12.98 -19.59
CA GLN A 273 -19.03 -12.27 -18.34
C GLN A 273 -19.86 -12.83 -17.18
N LYS A 274 -19.17 -13.14 -16.07
CA LYS A 274 -19.75 -13.61 -14.81
C LYS A 274 -19.77 -12.47 -13.79
N GLY A 275 -20.95 -11.94 -13.50
CA GLY A 275 -21.12 -10.91 -12.48
C GLY A 275 -20.61 -9.51 -12.86
N SER A 276 -20.43 -8.66 -11.86
CA SER A 276 -19.89 -7.32 -11.99
C SER A 276 -18.37 -7.29 -11.83
N ILE A 277 -17.76 -6.19 -12.27
CA ILE A 277 -16.32 -5.95 -12.08
C ILE A 277 -16.03 -5.84 -10.59
N SER A 278 -15.10 -6.64 -10.10
CA SER A 278 -14.61 -6.53 -8.73
C SER A 278 -13.40 -5.59 -8.65
N ILE A 279 -13.21 -4.99 -7.47
CA ILE A 279 -12.13 -4.04 -7.19
C ILE A 279 -11.33 -4.58 -6.03
N ASP A 280 -10.03 -4.84 -6.25
CA ASP A 280 -9.09 -5.20 -5.22
C ASP A 280 -7.84 -4.31 -5.30
N GLY A 281 -7.78 -3.31 -4.43
CA GLY A 281 -6.73 -2.29 -4.47
C GLY A 281 -6.68 -1.55 -5.82
N TYR A 282 -5.56 -1.64 -6.48
CA TYR A 282 -5.37 -1.08 -7.83
C TYR A 282 -5.93 -1.97 -8.94
N ASN A 283 -6.27 -3.24 -8.65
CA ASN A 283 -6.78 -4.17 -9.65
C ASN A 283 -8.27 -3.96 -9.93
N ARG A 284 -8.61 -4.06 -11.20
CA ARG A 284 -9.98 -4.18 -11.72
C ARG A 284 -10.09 -5.54 -12.36
N ILE A 285 -11.01 -6.37 -11.87
CA ILE A 285 -11.09 -7.79 -12.18
C ILE A 285 -12.43 -8.10 -12.85
N TRP A 286 -12.37 -8.59 -14.07
CA TRP A 286 -13.50 -9.16 -14.79
C TRP A 286 -13.42 -10.67 -14.71
N SER A 287 -14.51 -11.33 -14.35
CA SER A 287 -14.62 -12.78 -14.36
C SER A 287 -15.41 -13.22 -15.57
N PHE A 288 -14.94 -14.27 -16.22
CA PHE A 288 -15.55 -14.85 -17.41
C PHE A 288 -15.72 -16.35 -17.27
N LEU A 289 -16.65 -16.92 -18.06
CA LEU A 289 -16.83 -18.35 -18.28
C LEU A 289 -16.72 -18.64 -19.76
N ASP A 290 -16.09 -19.74 -20.13
CA ASP A 290 -16.22 -20.30 -21.48
C ASP A 290 -17.47 -21.16 -21.62
N ASN A 291 -17.73 -21.68 -22.84
CA ASN A 291 -18.87 -22.52 -23.14
C ASN A 291 -18.85 -23.87 -22.39
N THR A 292 -17.74 -24.25 -21.76
CA THR A 292 -17.61 -25.48 -20.94
C THR A 292 -17.80 -25.19 -19.44
N GLY A 293 -17.95 -23.93 -19.06
CA GLY A 293 -18.09 -23.48 -17.67
C GLY A 293 -16.76 -23.27 -16.94
N ARG A 294 -15.64 -23.24 -17.64
CA ARG A 294 -14.32 -22.91 -17.06
C ARG A 294 -14.21 -21.42 -16.78
N GLU A 295 -13.55 -21.09 -15.68
CA GLU A 295 -13.39 -19.69 -15.25
C GLU A 295 -12.08 -19.08 -15.75
N TYR A 296 -12.19 -17.83 -16.20
CA TYR A 296 -11.09 -16.98 -16.60
C TYR A 296 -11.21 -15.64 -15.88
N THR A 297 -10.09 -15.03 -15.56
CA THR A 297 -10.04 -13.71 -14.97
C THR A 297 -9.19 -12.78 -15.82
N PHE A 298 -9.75 -11.63 -16.19
CA PHE A 298 -9.01 -10.51 -16.76
C PHE A 298 -8.77 -9.49 -15.65
N ASN A 299 -7.51 -9.25 -15.35
CA ASN A 299 -7.09 -8.32 -14.32
C ASN A 299 -6.39 -7.14 -15.00
N TYR A 300 -6.70 -5.94 -14.55
CA TYR A 300 -6.05 -4.72 -14.99
C TYR A 300 -5.61 -3.92 -13.77
N ASP A 301 -4.30 -3.67 -13.66
CA ASP A 301 -3.72 -2.81 -12.64
C ASP A 301 -3.73 -1.36 -13.13
N VAL A 302 -4.57 -0.52 -12.50
CA VAL A 302 -4.72 0.89 -12.89
C VAL A 302 -3.48 1.73 -12.61
N SER A 303 -2.58 1.27 -11.73
CA SER A 303 -1.37 2.02 -11.35
C SER A 303 -0.21 1.81 -12.32
N SER A 304 -0.16 0.68 -12.99
CA SER A 304 0.90 0.32 -13.96
C SER A 304 0.42 0.25 -15.41
N GLY A 305 -0.90 0.17 -15.64
CA GLY A 305 -1.47 -0.13 -16.97
C GLY A 305 -1.29 -1.58 -17.42
N THR A 306 -0.65 -2.41 -16.57
CA THR A 306 -0.44 -3.84 -16.82
C THR A 306 -1.74 -4.60 -16.70
N TRP A 307 -1.94 -5.59 -17.54
CA TRP A 307 -3.08 -6.50 -17.41
C TRP A 307 -2.71 -7.94 -17.79
N TRP A 308 -3.51 -8.87 -17.30
CA TRP A 308 -3.36 -10.28 -17.63
C TRP A 308 -4.71 -10.98 -17.68
N LEU A 309 -4.80 -11.91 -18.60
CA LEU A 309 -5.88 -12.91 -18.65
C LEU A 309 -5.31 -14.23 -18.14
N SER A 310 -5.94 -14.85 -17.16
CA SER A 310 -5.52 -16.14 -16.61
C SER A 310 -6.70 -17.10 -16.44
N SER A 311 -6.43 -18.38 -16.60
CA SER A 311 -7.39 -19.45 -16.27
C SER A 311 -7.04 -20.09 -14.92
N ASN A 312 -8.05 -20.62 -14.22
CA ASN A 312 -7.86 -21.38 -12.98
C ASN A 312 -7.50 -22.87 -13.22
N ILE A 313 -6.99 -23.20 -14.41
CA ILE A 313 -6.70 -24.57 -14.82
C ILE A 313 -5.22 -24.84 -14.53
N GLU A 314 -4.93 -25.99 -13.88
CA GLU A 314 -3.57 -26.54 -13.84
C GLU A 314 -3.09 -26.81 -15.26
N ALA A 315 -1.77 -26.66 -15.48
CA ALA A 315 -1.14 -26.78 -16.78
C ALA A 315 -1.67 -28.01 -17.55
N SER A 316 -2.31 -27.76 -18.69
CA SER A 316 -2.61 -28.79 -19.68
C SER A 316 -1.32 -29.37 -20.23
N SER A 317 -1.39 -30.48 -20.94
CA SER A 317 -0.23 -31.08 -21.60
C SER A 317 0.58 -30.04 -22.38
N PRO A 318 1.92 -30.14 -22.41
CA PRO A 318 2.78 -29.20 -23.15
C PRO A 318 2.30 -29.12 -24.61
N VAL A 319 2.29 -27.87 -25.11
CA VAL A 319 2.04 -27.63 -26.55
C VAL A 319 3.27 -27.99 -27.33
N GLU A 320 3.12 -28.71 -28.46
CA GLU A 320 4.25 -29.02 -29.32
C GLU A 320 4.90 -27.75 -29.90
N PRO A 321 6.24 -27.70 -30.09
CA PRO A 321 6.93 -26.47 -30.50
C PRO A 321 6.41 -25.80 -31.79
N GLU A 322 5.95 -26.59 -32.74
CA GLU A 322 5.38 -26.06 -34.00
C GLU A 322 4.02 -25.40 -33.76
N ASP A 323 3.17 -26.00 -32.93
CA ASP A 323 1.89 -25.46 -32.56
C ASP A 323 2.03 -24.21 -31.66
N LEU A 324 3.06 -24.19 -30.80
CA LEU A 324 3.41 -23.04 -29.99
C LEU A 324 3.67 -21.79 -30.83
N ILE A 325 4.52 -21.93 -31.85
CA ILE A 325 4.87 -20.82 -32.78
C ILE A 325 3.64 -20.38 -33.55
N LYS A 326 2.87 -21.33 -34.06
CA LYS A 326 1.67 -21.06 -34.88
C LYS A 326 0.63 -20.31 -34.04
N GLN A 327 0.27 -20.79 -32.85
CA GLN A 327 -0.65 -20.12 -31.94
C GLN A 327 -0.12 -18.73 -31.55
N GLY A 328 1.18 -18.61 -31.25
CA GLY A 328 1.81 -17.33 -30.99
C GLY A 328 1.58 -16.33 -32.13
N GLN A 329 1.83 -16.73 -33.38
CA GLN A 329 1.62 -15.86 -34.54
C GLN A 329 0.15 -15.48 -34.76
N GLU A 330 -0.79 -16.37 -34.47
CA GLU A 330 -2.23 -16.09 -34.51
C GLU A 330 -2.62 -15.05 -33.45
N TYR A 331 -2.20 -15.23 -32.20
CA TYR A 331 -2.42 -14.26 -31.13
C TYR A 331 -1.76 -12.91 -31.44
N GLY A 332 -0.50 -12.91 -31.90
CA GLY A 332 0.21 -11.69 -32.27
C GLY A 332 -0.50 -10.93 -33.37
N SER A 333 -1.00 -11.63 -34.41
CA SER A 333 -1.76 -11.02 -35.50
C SER A 333 -3.05 -10.38 -35.00
N TRP A 334 -3.78 -11.05 -34.11
CA TRP A 334 -4.99 -10.52 -33.52
C TRP A 334 -4.70 -9.30 -32.63
N LEU A 335 -3.65 -9.35 -31.80
CA LEU A 335 -3.24 -8.22 -30.95
C LEU A 335 -2.85 -7.00 -31.79
N ILE A 336 -2.14 -7.19 -32.92
CA ILE A 336 -1.75 -6.13 -33.86
C ILE A 336 -2.98 -5.52 -34.56
N GLN A 337 -3.92 -6.35 -35.01
CA GLN A 337 -5.15 -5.89 -35.67
C GLN A 337 -6.03 -5.05 -34.77
N ASN A 338 -5.97 -5.25 -33.46
CA ASN A 338 -6.75 -4.53 -32.45
C ASN A 338 -5.99 -3.38 -31.77
N ASP A 339 -4.85 -2.95 -32.31
CA ASP A 339 -4.00 -1.87 -31.78
C ASP A 339 -3.56 -2.09 -30.33
N ILE A 340 -3.38 -3.36 -29.93
CA ILE A 340 -2.87 -3.76 -28.60
C ILE A 340 -1.35 -3.97 -28.69
N LEU A 341 -0.86 -4.67 -29.72
CA LEU A 341 0.55 -4.92 -29.95
C LEU A 341 1.04 -4.11 -31.14
N PRO A 342 2.12 -3.31 -31.02
CA PRO A 342 2.72 -2.60 -32.14
C PRO A 342 3.36 -3.54 -33.16
N LYS A 343 3.34 -3.15 -34.44
CA LYS A 343 3.88 -3.96 -35.55
C LYS A 343 5.39 -4.22 -35.49
N ASN A 344 6.12 -3.40 -34.77
CA ASN A 344 7.58 -3.50 -34.60
C ASN A 344 7.99 -4.32 -33.40
N ALA A 345 7.06 -4.98 -32.70
CA ALA A 345 7.37 -5.89 -31.59
C ALA A 345 8.15 -7.11 -32.09
N ILE A 346 9.19 -7.48 -31.37
CA ILE A 346 10.10 -8.59 -31.72
C ILE A 346 9.55 -9.86 -31.08
N PHE A 347 9.20 -10.82 -31.92
CA PHE A 347 8.69 -12.13 -31.50
C PHE A 347 9.83 -13.07 -31.11
N SER A 348 9.65 -13.82 -30.03
CA SER A 348 10.57 -14.87 -29.55
C SER A 348 9.79 -15.96 -28.81
N THR A 349 10.44 -17.06 -28.51
CA THR A 349 9.94 -18.13 -27.64
C THR A 349 10.83 -18.24 -26.41
N GLN A 350 10.23 -18.55 -25.25
CA GLN A 350 10.92 -18.66 -23.98
C GLN A 350 10.55 -20.00 -23.31
N ASN A 351 11.53 -20.71 -22.76
CA ASN A 351 11.37 -21.95 -21.99
C ASN A 351 10.63 -23.08 -22.70
N GLY A 352 10.38 -23.00 -24.01
CA GLY A 352 9.68 -24.02 -24.80
C GLY A 352 8.16 -24.07 -24.61
N ASP A 353 7.57 -23.21 -23.81
CA ASP A 353 6.13 -23.17 -23.49
C ASP A 353 5.49 -21.78 -23.61
N THR A 354 6.30 -20.74 -23.75
CA THR A 354 5.86 -19.34 -23.74
C THR A 354 6.26 -18.64 -25.02
N VAL A 355 5.36 -17.90 -25.62
CA VAL A 355 5.66 -16.94 -26.68
C VAL A 355 5.71 -15.52 -26.11
N ARG A 356 6.61 -14.72 -26.67
CA ARG A 356 6.92 -13.39 -26.16
C ARG A 356 7.13 -12.39 -27.30
N TRP A 357 6.68 -11.16 -27.05
CA TRP A 357 6.99 -9.98 -27.85
C TRP A 357 7.65 -8.94 -26.99
N ASP A 358 8.76 -8.41 -27.46
CA ASP A 358 9.53 -7.37 -26.81
C ASP A 358 9.52 -6.10 -27.64
N ILE A 359 9.42 -4.97 -26.96
CA ILE A 359 9.69 -3.66 -27.51
C ILE A 359 10.68 -2.97 -26.60
N GLU A 360 11.90 -2.84 -27.07
CA GLU A 360 12.98 -2.19 -26.35
C GLU A 360 13.32 -0.84 -26.99
N LYS A 361 13.62 0.12 -26.14
CA LYS A 361 14.18 1.43 -26.49
C LYS A 361 15.36 1.69 -25.61
N THR A 362 16.43 2.23 -26.17
CA THR A 362 17.56 2.67 -25.35
C THR A 362 17.16 3.91 -24.54
N VAL A 363 17.72 4.04 -23.35
CA VAL A 363 17.49 5.22 -22.49
C VAL A 363 17.88 6.50 -23.22
N THR A 364 18.94 6.45 -24.04
CA THR A 364 19.38 7.60 -24.85
C THR A 364 18.34 8.01 -25.89
N ASP A 365 17.68 7.04 -26.54
CA ASP A 365 16.62 7.32 -27.50
C ASP A 365 15.38 7.91 -26.81
N ILE A 366 15.10 7.45 -25.59
CA ILE A 366 14.01 7.97 -24.76
C ILE A 366 14.34 9.41 -24.33
N ALA A 367 15.50 9.64 -23.76
CA ALA A 367 15.91 10.94 -23.22
C ALA A 367 15.98 12.06 -24.28
N LYS A 368 16.37 11.74 -25.50
CA LYS A 368 16.49 12.68 -26.63
C LYS A 368 15.32 12.63 -27.62
N GLY A 369 14.37 11.73 -27.42
CA GLY A 369 13.23 11.56 -28.29
C GLY A 369 12.22 12.71 -28.18
N ASP A 370 11.54 13.00 -29.27
CA ASP A 370 10.49 14.03 -29.38
C ASP A 370 9.17 13.45 -29.89
N ARG A 371 9.03 12.13 -29.89
CA ARG A 371 7.89 11.37 -30.44
C ARG A 371 7.41 10.33 -29.46
N ASN A 372 6.14 9.93 -29.62
CA ASN A 372 5.57 8.82 -28.89
C ASN A 372 6.33 7.53 -29.21
N TYR A 373 6.41 6.64 -28.25
CA TYR A 373 7.02 5.32 -28.39
C TYR A 373 6.34 4.28 -27.51
N ASP A 374 6.50 3.02 -27.87
CA ASP A 374 6.06 1.90 -27.07
C ASP A 374 7.26 1.23 -26.42
N THR A 375 7.10 0.69 -25.22
CA THR A 375 8.10 -0.11 -24.51
C THR A 375 7.43 -1.14 -23.61
N GLY A 376 8.06 -2.28 -23.44
CA GLY A 376 7.57 -3.33 -22.56
C GLY A 376 7.47 -4.68 -23.25
N ILE A 377 6.69 -5.56 -22.65
CA ILE A 377 6.59 -6.96 -23.06
C ILE A 377 5.13 -7.43 -23.11
N VAL A 378 4.89 -8.39 -24.00
CA VAL A 378 3.68 -9.22 -23.98
C VAL A 378 4.13 -10.67 -23.95
N MET A 379 3.57 -11.47 -23.05
CA MET A 379 3.86 -12.91 -22.94
C MET A 379 2.56 -13.70 -22.98
N ILE A 380 2.57 -14.83 -23.68
CA ILE A 380 1.44 -15.74 -23.73
C ILE A 380 1.95 -17.16 -23.46
N VAL A 381 1.27 -17.85 -22.56
CA VAL A 381 1.38 -19.30 -22.36
C VAL A 381 0.20 -19.93 -23.09
N PRO A 382 0.37 -20.46 -24.31
CA PRO A 382 -0.69 -21.10 -25.05
C PRO A 382 -1.23 -22.35 -24.34
N SER A 383 -2.40 -22.79 -24.75
CA SER A 383 -3.00 -24.05 -24.26
C SER A 383 -3.29 -24.96 -25.43
N ALA A 384 -3.11 -26.27 -25.23
CA ALA A 384 -3.44 -27.26 -26.26
C ALA A 384 -4.96 -27.35 -26.48
N GLU A 385 -5.74 -27.31 -25.42
CA GLU A 385 -7.21 -27.28 -25.43
C GLU A 385 -7.75 -26.65 -24.12
N PRO A 386 -8.69 -25.68 -24.16
CA PRO A 386 -9.19 -24.98 -25.33
C PRO A 386 -8.14 -24.01 -25.92
N MET A 387 -8.37 -23.48 -27.10
CA MET A 387 -7.50 -22.47 -27.75
C MET A 387 -7.59 -21.08 -27.05
N ILE A 388 -7.77 -21.08 -25.72
CA ILE A 388 -7.72 -19.90 -24.86
C ILE A 388 -6.41 -20.02 -24.06
N PRO A 389 -5.51 -19.02 -24.08
CA PRO A 389 -4.25 -19.14 -23.39
C PRO A 389 -4.42 -19.36 -21.90
N GLN A 390 -3.55 -20.16 -21.29
CA GLN A 390 -3.51 -20.32 -19.83
C GLN A 390 -3.22 -18.99 -19.15
N ASN A 391 -2.29 -18.24 -19.74
CA ASN A 391 -1.93 -16.91 -19.30
C ASN A 391 -1.59 -16.03 -20.49
N LEU A 392 -2.15 -14.83 -20.53
CA LEU A 392 -1.73 -13.76 -21.40
C LEU A 392 -1.38 -12.57 -20.51
N PHE A 393 -0.11 -12.23 -20.47
CA PHE A 393 0.43 -11.14 -19.67
C PHE A 393 0.83 -9.98 -20.59
N TYR A 394 0.37 -8.79 -20.28
CA TYR A 394 0.65 -7.57 -21.00
C TYR A 394 1.22 -6.52 -20.06
N SER A 395 2.45 -6.11 -20.32
CA SER A 395 3.13 -5.02 -19.60
C SER A 395 3.81 -4.10 -20.62
N LEU A 396 3.02 -3.59 -21.56
CA LEU A 396 3.47 -2.68 -22.59
C LEU A 396 2.80 -1.32 -22.36
N ASN A 397 3.59 -0.26 -22.39
CA ASN A 397 3.11 1.10 -22.23
C ASN A 397 3.38 1.91 -23.49
N LYS A 398 2.34 2.58 -23.99
CA LYS A 398 2.45 3.59 -25.03
C LYS A 398 2.74 4.95 -24.38
N ASN A 399 3.98 5.38 -24.51
CA ASN A 399 4.48 6.62 -23.95
C ASN A 399 4.24 7.79 -24.90
N ILE A 400 3.34 8.68 -24.50
CA ILE A 400 3.02 9.91 -25.22
C ILE A 400 4.02 10.99 -24.82
N TYR A 401 4.71 11.58 -25.80
CA TYR A 401 5.62 12.69 -25.57
C TYR A 401 4.87 13.89 -24.99
N VAL A 402 5.38 14.49 -23.94
CA VAL A 402 4.78 15.66 -23.29
C VAL A 402 5.62 16.92 -23.58
N ARG A 403 6.85 16.94 -23.12
CA ARG A 403 7.78 18.08 -23.26
C ARG A 403 9.19 17.71 -22.82
N VAL A 404 10.12 18.61 -23.05
CA VAL A 404 11.45 18.54 -22.44
C VAL A 404 11.42 19.11 -21.02
N VAL A 405 12.18 18.54 -20.12
CA VAL A 405 12.34 18.97 -18.72
C VAL A 405 13.82 19.14 -18.38
N ASP A 406 14.12 20.11 -17.52
CA ASP A 406 15.43 20.24 -16.91
C ASP A 406 15.58 19.20 -15.78
N ILE A 407 16.74 18.55 -15.73
CA ILE A 407 17.07 17.59 -14.66
C ILE A 407 18.31 18.05 -13.90
N ILE A 408 18.44 17.64 -12.64
CA ILE A 408 19.65 17.86 -11.86
C ILE A 408 20.82 17.06 -12.45
N SER A 409 22.06 17.45 -12.15
CA SER A 409 23.24 16.68 -12.56
C SER A 409 23.36 15.36 -11.79
N PRO A 410 24.08 14.35 -12.35
CA PRO A 410 24.40 13.11 -11.63
C PRO A 410 25.13 13.37 -10.30
N ALA A 411 26.02 14.36 -10.25
CA ALA A 411 26.73 14.74 -9.03
C ALA A 411 25.80 15.34 -7.97
N GLU A 412 24.75 16.06 -8.39
CA GLU A 412 23.75 16.59 -7.47
C GLU A 412 22.81 15.50 -6.95
N ALA A 413 22.36 14.60 -7.81
CA ALA A 413 21.55 13.45 -7.41
C ALA A 413 22.29 12.54 -6.43
N TYR A 414 23.60 12.33 -6.63
CA TYR A 414 24.43 11.52 -5.73
C TYR A 414 24.43 12.06 -4.28
N LYS A 415 24.25 13.36 -4.06
CA LYS A 415 24.23 13.93 -2.71
C LYS A 415 23.12 13.33 -1.83
N GLU A 416 22.10 12.71 -2.43
CA GLU A 416 21.04 12.04 -1.69
C GLU A 416 21.48 10.68 -1.12
N ILE A 417 22.49 10.03 -1.72
CA ILE A 417 23.02 8.75 -1.24
C ILE A 417 23.67 8.85 0.14
N PRO A 418 24.65 9.75 0.38
CA PRO A 418 25.22 9.94 1.72
C PRO A 418 24.22 10.44 2.78
N LYS A 419 23.10 11.04 2.36
CA LYS A 419 22.00 11.42 3.27
C LYS A 419 21.10 10.26 3.63
N GLY A 420 21.22 9.11 2.95
CA GLY A 420 20.33 7.97 3.12
C GLY A 420 18.96 8.11 2.45
N ASN A 421 18.78 9.06 1.54
CA ASN A 421 17.51 9.34 0.86
C ASN A 421 17.28 8.40 -0.33
N PHE A 422 17.33 7.11 -0.08
CA PHE A 422 17.06 6.06 -1.05
C PHE A 422 16.35 4.86 -0.40
N SER A 423 15.57 4.15 -1.18
CA SER A 423 14.88 2.94 -0.73
C SER A 423 15.82 1.73 -0.79
N ILE A 424 15.77 0.89 0.23
CA ILE A 424 16.51 -0.37 0.33
C ILE A 424 15.66 -1.39 1.10
N TYR A 425 15.81 -2.67 0.78
CA TYR A 425 15.04 -3.73 1.41
C TYR A 425 15.44 -3.93 2.89
N ASN A 426 16.73 -4.01 3.17
CA ASN A 426 17.26 -4.17 4.53
C ASN A 426 17.95 -2.88 4.97
N ASN A 427 17.55 -2.35 6.13
CA ASN A 427 18.17 -1.14 6.68
C ASN A 427 19.67 -1.32 6.90
N LEU A 428 20.43 -0.27 6.57
CA LEU A 428 21.87 -0.21 6.80
C LEU A 428 22.21 -0.27 8.29
N LYS A 429 23.32 -0.92 8.59
CA LYS A 429 23.83 -1.10 9.95
C LYS A 429 25.18 -0.39 10.12
N LYS A 430 25.54 -0.18 11.39
CA LYS A 430 26.87 0.33 11.75
C LYS A 430 27.97 -0.57 11.18
N GLY A 431 28.93 0.01 10.45
CA GLY A 431 30.06 -0.68 9.87
C GLY A 431 29.82 -1.20 8.44
N ASP A 432 28.60 -1.01 7.89
CA ASP A 432 28.34 -1.34 6.49
C ASP A 432 29.16 -0.46 5.56
N LYS A 433 29.54 -1.06 4.43
CA LYS A 433 30.29 -0.39 3.35
C LYS A 433 29.47 -0.34 2.09
N LEU A 434 29.14 0.87 1.68
CA LEU A 434 28.40 1.16 0.44
C LEU A 434 29.36 1.68 -0.61
N HIS A 435 29.53 0.94 -1.68
CA HIS A 435 30.32 1.33 -2.84
C HIS A 435 29.40 1.67 -4.01
N VAL A 436 29.51 2.88 -4.54
CA VAL A 436 28.79 3.31 -5.75
C VAL A 436 29.73 3.20 -6.93
N ASN A 437 29.48 2.26 -7.82
CA ASN A 437 30.37 1.88 -8.91
C ASN A 437 29.94 2.46 -10.26
N LYS A 438 28.64 2.70 -10.45
CA LYS A 438 28.08 3.15 -11.71
C LYS A 438 26.85 4.01 -11.46
N TYR A 439 26.53 4.89 -12.40
CA TYR A 439 25.26 5.57 -12.49
C TYR A 439 24.74 5.48 -13.92
N GLU A 440 23.44 5.58 -14.08
CA GLU A 440 22.79 5.73 -15.37
C GLU A 440 21.52 6.56 -15.25
N LEU A 441 21.20 7.31 -16.30
CA LEU A 441 19.89 7.92 -16.43
C LEU A 441 18.90 6.83 -16.83
N THR A 442 17.76 6.76 -16.15
CA THR A 442 16.66 5.86 -16.50
C THR A 442 15.32 6.57 -16.25
N TYR A 443 14.22 5.86 -16.34
CA TYR A 443 12.89 6.41 -16.17
C TYR A 443 12.03 5.52 -15.29
N THR A 444 11.09 6.12 -14.58
CA THR A 444 10.05 5.39 -13.82
C THR A 444 8.71 6.14 -13.89
N TYR A 445 7.61 5.41 -13.76
CA TYR A 445 6.28 6.01 -13.73
C TYR A 445 5.98 6.58 -12.35
N ASP A 446 5.40 7.77 -12.38
CA ASP A 446 4.84 8.41 -11.19
C ASP A 446 3.37 8.03 -10.97
N SER A 447 2.82 8.49 -9.86
CA SER A 447 1.42 8.22 -9.48
C SER A 447 0.35 8.85 -10.40
N LYS A 448 0.71 9.64 -11.40
CA LYS A 448 -0.17 10.19 -12.46
C LYS A 448 0.09 9.58 -13.84
N GLY A 449 1.01 8.61 -13.91
CA GLY A 449 1.39 7.95 -15.16
C GLY A 449 2.39 8.72 -16.01
N TYR A 450 3.05 9.75 -15.46
CA TYR A 450 4.18 10.35 -16.15
C TYR A 450 5.41 9.46 -16.00
N TYR A 451 6.11 9.24 -17.10
CA TYR A 451 7.38 8.51 -17.15
C TYR A 451 8.50 9.52 -16.95
N GLN A 452 8.91 9.64 -15.69
CA GLN A 452 9.85 10.66 -15.22
C GLN A 452 11.28 10.15 -15.25
N PRO A 453 12.27 11.00 -15.64
CA PRO A 453 13.68 10.67 -15.55
C PRO A 453 14.12 10.55 -14.09
N VAL A 454 14.91 9.52 -13.83
CA VAL A 454 15.55 9.25 -12.53
C VAL A 454 16.97 8.77 -12.76
N TYR A 455 17.86 8.95 -11.79
CA TYR A 455 19.18 8.34 -11.81
C TYR A 455 19.14 7.03 -11.06
N ARG A 456 19.64 5.96 -11.68
CA ARG A 456 19.96 4.70 -11.02
C ARG A 456 21.42 4.74 -10.65
N PHE A 457 21.72 4.59 -9.36
CA PHE A 457 23.07 4.35 -8.86
C PHE A 457 23.19 2.86 -8.55
N GLU A 458 24.24 2.23 -9.07
CA GLU A 458 24.52 0.81 -8.91
C GLU A 458 25.85 0.62 -8.19
N GLY A 459 25.93 -0.44 -7.38
CA GLY A 459 27.13 -0.75 -6.64
C GLY A 459 26.96 -1.96 -5.72
N GLU A 460 27.60 -1.92 -4.57
CA GLU A 460 27.61 -3.00 -3.62
C GLU A 460 27.46 -2.51 -2.17
N ILE A 461 26.77 -3.30 -1.36
CA ILE A 461 26.77 -3.16 0.09
C ILE A 461 27.39 -4.42 0.67
N ASN A 462 28.56 -4.30 1.32
CA ASN A 462 29.29 -5.43 1.90
C ASN A 462 29.59 -6.56 0.90
N GLY A 463 29.75 -6.24 -0.40
CA GLY A 463 29.96 -7.20 -1.48
C GLY A 463 28.70 -7.80 -2.10
N GLU A 464 27.51 -7.40 -1.66
CA GLU A 464 26.24 -7.75 -2.29
C GLU A 464 25.77 -6.64 -3.23
N ASN A 465 25.25 -7.00 -4.38
CA ASN A 465 24.76 -6.05 -5.38
C ASN A 465 23.68 -5.15 -4.78
N TRP A 466 23.77 -3.86 -5.08
CA TRP A 466 22.85 -2.82 -4.65
C TRP A 466 22.56 -1.85 -5.78
N ASP A 467 21.34 -1.36 -5.84
CA ASP A 467 20.96 -0.22 -6.65
C ASP A 467 19.97 0.70 -5.93
N ALA A 468 19.92 1.95 -6.35
CA ALA A 468 18.96 2.93 -5.86
C ALA A 468 18.54 3.90 -6.95
N LEU A 469 17.27 4.30 -6.92
CA LEU A 469 16.70 5.31 -7.82
C LEU A 469 16.57 6.65 -7.12
N ILE A 470 17.11 7.70 -7.73
CA ILE A 470 17.02 9.07 -7.23
C ILE A 470 16.29 9.93 -8.27
N PRO A 471 15.25 10.70 -7.89
CA PRO A 471 14.54 11.57 -8.80
C PRO A 471 15.47 12.59 -9.46
N ALA A 472 15.34 12.75 -10.78
CA ALA A 472 16.19 13.70 -11.54
C ALA A 472 15.48 15.03 -11.83
N VAL A 473 14.15 15.09 -11.83
CA VAL A 473 13.38 16.33 -12.05
C VAL A 473 13.36 17.16 -10.77
N MET A 474 13.73 18.44 -10.87
CA MET A 474 13.50 19.41 -9.79
C MET A 474 11.99 19.65 -9.61
N ASN A 475 11.50 19.45 -8.42
CA ASN A 475 10.10 19.75 -8.03
C ASN A 475 9.99 21.17 -7.49
#